data_0b1c7d46e3b065371ea5f56c4db6a805
#
_entry.id   0b1c7d46e3b065371ea5f56c4db6a805
#
_cell.length_a   1.000
_cell.length_b   1.000
_cell.length_c   1.000
_cell.angle_alpha   90.00
_cell.angle_beta   90.00
_cell.angle_gamma   90.00
#
_symmetry.space_group_name_H-M   'P 1'
#
loop_
_entity.id
_entity.type
_entity.pdbx_description
1 polymer ?
#
loop_
_entity_poly.entity_id
_entity_poly.type
_entity_poly.pdbx_seq_one_letter_code
_entity_poly.pdbx_strand_id
1 'polypeptide(L)'
;MGCTIDELPVEQKRKLVNEMVDKKNGASDKDWAEICSEFDLSVNAETLRKAGVGVKLASDAGMSFQSVNGSAGCDYIERQKMRDLTTKLNATYRSESRSQLLRETVMEAIQKLPAFPRVDLECHHLSDCAQDRELVVAMGDFHYGADIDVRGLYGECLNRYNSSVFEKRMQTLFDKILWIIERENIGTVNLFFVGDLIDGMLRQSQLTKLEYGLIESVVYLSEFLARWIYELSSYARITVVGVTGNHSEVRPFKSKAREFEDENLEKIIFWYLHGRLCGNDRIFVTQECGVMAKTTVCGYSFVLLHGDGEKNIEQIARNTVNLYGERIDYFVCGHLHKEQEFPSGYTSDGNSVVIRVPSLCGMDKYAQSKGYGGRAGATAFVVAPECGRQIIYPIDLGT
;
A
#
# COMPACT_ATOMS: atom_id res chain seq x y z
N MET A 1 -45.81 -21.61 -24.69
CA MET A 1 -45.00 -20.38 -24.66
C MET A 1 -44.74 -20.12 -23.18
N GLY A 2 -43.49 -20.20 -22.72
CA GLY A 2 -43.16 -19.96 -21.33
C GLY A 2 -43.42 -18.52 -20.91
N CYS A 3 -43.70 -18.31 -19.61
CA CYS A 3 -43.95 -16.97 -19.06
C CYS A 3 -42.65 -16.25 -18.69
N THR A 4 -42.69 -14.92 -18.64
CA THR A 4 -41.60 -14.14 -18.08
C THR A 4 -41.65 -14.18 -16.54
N ILE A 5 -40.52 -13.91 -15.88
CA ILE A 5 -40.47 -13.89 -14.39
C ILE A 5 -41.46 -12.87 -13.81
N ASP A 6 -41.68 -11.76 -14.56
CA ASP A 6 -42.62 -10.69 -14.16
C ASP A 6 -44.07 -11.15 -14.18
N GLU A 7 -44.43 -12.09 -15.03
CA GLU A 7 -45.79 -12.63 -15.22
C GLU A 7 -46.15 -13.72 -14.20
N LEU A 8 -45.16 -14.28 -13.48
CA LEU A 8 -45.42 -15.29 -12.46
C LEU A 8 -46.27 -14.74 -11.30
N PRO A 9 -47.20 -15.53 -10.76
CA PRO A 9 -47.93 -15.22 -9.52
C PRO A 9 -46.94 -14.97 -8.36
N VAL A 10 -47.28 -14.11 -7.42
CA VAL A 10 -46.43 -13.73 -6.29
C VAL A 10 -45.93 -14.94 -5.51
N GLU A 11 -46.77 -15.95 -5.32
CA GLU A 11 -46.39 -17.17 -4.59
C GLU A 11 -45.38 -18.03 -5.37
N GLN A 12 -45.50 -18.09 -6.69
CA GLN A 12 -44.53 -18.78 -7.55
C GLN A 12 -43.20 -17.99 -7.65
N LYS A 13 -43.24 -16.65 -7.69
CA LYS A 13 -42.04 -15.83 -7.59
C LYS A 13 -41.25 -16.11 -6.31
N ARG A 14 -41.96 -16.25 -5.18
CA ARG A 14 -41.34 -16.58 -3.89
C ARG A 14 -40.69 -17.94 -3.89
N LYS A 15 -41.35 -18.96 -4.46
CA LYS A 15 -40.80 -20.32 -4.60
C LYS A 15 -39.56 -20.32 -5.51
N LEU A 16 -39.62 -19.60 -6.64
CA LEU A 16 -38.49 -19.46 -7.55
C LEU A 16 -37.29 -18.80 -6.86
N VAL A 17 -37.50 -17.71 -6.11
CA VAL A 17 -36.43 -17.04 -5.34
C VAL A 17 -35.76 -17.96 -4.36
N ASN A 18 -36.56 -18.74 -3.58
CA ASN A 18 -36.01 -19.72 -2.62
C ASN A 18 -35.21 -20.80 -3.34
N GLU A 19 -35.72 -21.37 -4.44
CA GLU A 19 -35.01 -22.38 -5.22
C GLU A 19 -33.69 -21.86 -5.80
N MET A 20 -33.67 -20.58 -6.25
CA MET A 20 -32.45 -19.94 -6.72
C MET A 20 -31.41 -19.73 -5.61
N VAL A 21 -31.83 -19.38 -4.40
CA VAL A 21 -30.97 -19.27 -3.22
C VAL A 21 -30.42 -20.63 -2.83
N ASP A 22 -31.27 -21.64 -2.75
CA ASP A 22 -30.91 -23.02 -2.39
C ASP A 22 -29.91 -23.61 -3.40
N LYS A 23 -30.14 -23.36 -4.70
CA LYS A 23 -29.20 -23.78 -5.75
C LYS A 23 -27.84 -23.12 -5.62
N LYS A 24 -27.80 -21.83 -5.30
CA LYS A 24 -26.54 -21.08 -5.10
C LYS A 24 -25.81 -21.49 -3.82
N ASN A 25 -26.53 -21.99 -2.82
CA ASN A 25 -25.96 -22.49 -1.57
C ASN A 25 -25.55 -23.96 -1.65
N GLY A 26 -25.83 -24.64 -2.78
CA GLY A 26 -25.58 -26.09 -2.95
C GLY A 26 -26.58 -26.97 -2.21
N ALA A 27 -27.73 -26.42 -1.79
CA ALA A 27 -28.81 -27.13 -1.12
C ALA A 27 -29.82 -27.73 -2.09
N SER A 28 -29.83 -27.31 -3.37
CA SER A 28 -30.69 -27.87 -4.42
C SER A 28 -29.85 -28.65 -5.43
N ASP A 29 -30.24 -29.87 -5.73
CA ASP A 29 -29.61 -30.74 -6.73
C ASP A 29 -30.05 -30.43 -8.17
N LYS A 30 -31.14 -29.66 -8.36
CA LYS A 30 -31.66 -29.31 -9.69
C LYS A 30 -30.65 -28.45 -10.46
N ASP A 31 -30.57 -28.66 -11.78
CA ASP A 31 -29.82 -27.72 -12.63
C ASP A 31 -30.65 -26.47 -13.01
N TRP A 32 -30.02 -25.48 -13.59
CA TRP A 32 -30.69 -24.20 -13.93
C TRP A 32 -31.72 -24.35 -15.06
N ALA A 33 -31.59 -25.37 -15.91
CA ALA A 33 -32.55 -25.66 -16.97
C ALA A 33 -33.78 -26.35 -16.39
N GLU A 34 -33.60 -27.22 -15.41
CA GLU A 34 -34.69 -27.86 -14.67
C GLU A 34 -35.54 -26.85 -13.91
N ILE A 35 -34.87 -25.87 -13.24
CA ILE A 35 -35.58 -24.76 -12.57
C ILE A 35 -36.37 -23.91 -13.58
N CYS A 36 -35.78 -23.56 -14.73
CA CYS A 36 -36.52 -22.86 -15.78
C CYS A 36 -37.77 -23.65 -16.26
N SER A 37 -37.64 -24.95 -16.40
CA SER A 37 -38.73 -25.83 -16.87
C SER A 37 -39.82 -25.97 -15.80
N GLU A 38 -39.48 -26.12 -14.52
CA GLU A 38 -40.44 -26.26 -13.41
C GLU A 38 -41.34 -25.03 -13.26
N PHE A 39 -40.81 -23.85 -13.52
CA PHE A 39 -41.57 -22.59 -13.44
C PHE A 39 -42.10 -22.10 -14.80
N ASP A 40 -42.01 -22.94 -15.85
CA ASP A 40 -42.39 -22.61 -17.24
C ASP A 40 -41.87 -21.25 -17.72
N LEU A 41 -40.55 -21.00 -17.46
CA LEU A 41 -39.95 -19.71 -17.77
C LEU A 41 -39.49 -19.64 -19.24
N SER A 42 -39.74 -18.50 -19.88
CA SER A 42 -39.25 -18.18 -21.24
C SER A 42 -37.76 -17.76 -21.29
N VAL A 43 -37.12 -17.56 -20.11
CA VAL A 43 -35.72 -17.21 -19.99
C VAL A 43 -34.82 -18.45 -20.06
N ASN A 44 -33.61 -18.29 -20.59
CA ASN A 44 -32.65 -19.40 -20.62
C ASN A 44 -31.96 -19.62 -19.26
N ALA A 45 -31.45 -20.84 -19.04
CA ALA A 45 -30.77 -21.25 -17.81
C ALA A 45 -29.63 -20.32 -17.39
N GLU A 46 -28.86 -19.79 -18.35
CA GLU A 46 -27.75 -18.87 -18.05
C GLU A 46 -28.23 -17.50 -17.53
N THR A 47 -29.35 -17.02 -18.09
CA THR A 47 -29.97 -15.77 -17.60
C THR A 47 -30.50 -15.95 -16.17
N LEU A 48 -31.15 -17.09 -15.89
CA LEU A 48 -31.65 -17.42 -14.56
C LEU A 48 -30.48 -17.61 -13.56
N ARG A 49 -29.39 -18.26 -13.96
CA ARG A 49 -28.19 -18.43 -13.17
C ARG A 49 -27.56 -17.09 -12.75
N LYS A 50 -27.48 -16.13 -13.67
CA LYS A 50 -27.00 -14.78 -13.41
C LYS A 50 -27.91 -14.03 -12.44
N ALA A 51 -29.22 -14.13 -12.61
CA ALA A 51 -30.18 -13.55 -11.67
C ALA A 51 -30.06 -14.14 -10.27
N GLY A 52 -29.82 -15.45 -10.15
CA GLY A 52 -29.62 -16.17 -8.90
C GLY A 52 -28.45 -15.62 -8.06
N VAL A 53 -27.42 -15.07 -8.67
CA VAL A 53 -26.33 -14.40 -7.93
C VAL A 53 -26.85 -13.16 -7.21
N GLY A 54 -27.62 -12.31 -7.89
CA GLY A 54 -28.21 -11.11 -7.26
C GLY A 54 -29.19 -11.46 -6.13
N VAL A 55 -30.00 -12.51 -6.34
CA VAL A 55 -30.98 -12.98 -5.35
C VAL A 55 -30.27 -13.52 -4.09
N LYS A 56 -29.21 -14.31 -4.24
CA LYS A 56 -28.40 -14.78 -3.12
C LYS A 56 -27.79 -13.63 -2.33
N LEU A 57 -27.16 -12.69 -3.01
CA LEU A 57 -26.53 -11.51 -2.36
C LEU A 57 -27.54 -10.70 -1.56
N ALA A 58 -28.75 -10.52 -2.08
CA ALA A 58 -29.81 -9.83 -1.39
C ALA A 58 -30.30 -10.62 -0.14
N SER A 59 -30.37 -11.95 -0.26
CA SER A 59 -30.70 -12.83 0.86
C SER A 59 -29.63 -12.80 1.95
N ASP A 60 -28.35 -12.89 1.56
CA ASP A 60 -27.19 -12.84 2.49
C ASP A 60 -27.10 -11.47 3.20
N ALA A 61 -27.57 -10.39 2.55
CA ALA A 61 -27.68 -9.06 3.14
C ALA A 61 -28.89 -8.87 4.06
N GLY A 62 -29.65 -9.95 4.35
CA GLY A 62 -30.81 -9.91 5.24
C GLY A 62 -32.05 -9.23 4.64
N MET A 63 -32.10 -9.03 3.33
CA MET A 63 -33.29 -8.49 2.65
C MET A 63 -34.39 -9.52 2.60
N SER A 64 -35.53 -9.26 3.28
CA SER A 64 -36.71 -10.09 3.13
C SER A 64 -37.48 -9.73 1.86
N PHE A 65 -37.74 -10.71 1.01
CA PHE A 65 -38.57 -10.55 -0.19
C PHE A 65 -40.07 -10.53 0.17
N GLN A 66 -40.49 -9.64 1.06
CA GLN A 66 -41.92 -9.43 1.33
C GLN A 66 -42.50 -8.47 0.31
N SER A 67 -43.66 -8.82 -0.26
CA SER A 67 -44.39 -7.92 -1.16
C SER A 67 -44.86 -6.69 -0.40
N VAL A 68 -44.26 -5.54 -0.67
CA VAL A 68 -44.81 -4.25 -0.26
C VAL A 68 -45.85 -3.85 -1.27
N ASN A 69 -47.11 -3.96 -0.90
CA ASN A 69 -48.21 -3.25 -1.59
C ASN A 69 -48.07 -1.74 -1.31
N GLY A 70 -47.26 -1.05 -2.07
CA GLY A 70 -47.02 0.39 -1.88
C GLY A 70 -46.50 1.03 -3.15
N SER A 71 -47.28 1.96 -3.66
CA SER A 71 -47.08 2.96 -4.70
C SER A 71 -45.88 2.77 -5.67
N ALA A 72 -46.19 2.75 -6.96
CA ALA A 72 -45.25 2.56 -8.09
C ALA A 72 -43.96 3.42 -8.07
N GLY A 73 -43.93 4.49 -7.28
CA GLY A 73 -42.76 5.36 -7.13
C GLY A 73 -41.68 4.82 -6.20
N CYS A 74 -42.08 4.13 -5.11
CA CYS A 74 -41.13 3.56 -4.16
C CYS A 74 -40.38 2.35 -4.74
N ASP A 75 -41.08 1.55 -5.51
CA ASP A 75 -40.55 0.35 -6.19
C ASP A 75 -39.50 0.69 -7.25
N TYR A 76 -39.66 1.83 -7.94
CA TYR A 76 -38.67 2.32 -8.93
C TYR A 76 -37.37 2.76 -8.26
N ILE A 77 -37.45 3.49 -7.16
CA ILE A 77 -36.29 3.99 -6.41
C ILE A 77 -35.50 2.82 -5.78
N GLU A 78 -36.21 1.83 -5.24
CA GLU A 78 -35.56 0.63 -4.68
C GLU A 78 -34.90 -0.23 -5.75
N ARG A 79 -35.54 -0.42 -6.91
CA ARG A 79 -34.93 -1.10 -8.05
C ARG A 79 -33.70 -0.36 -8.57
N GLN A 80 -33.72 0.97 -8.60
CA GLN A 80 -32.57 1.76 -9.02
C GLN A 80 -31.42 1.63 -8.01
N LYS A 81 -31.70 1.72 -6.70
CA LYS A 81 -30.70 1.49 -5.64
C LYS A 81 -30.08 0.10 -5.73
N MET A 82 -30.88 -0.93 -5.99
CA MET A 82 -30.38 -2.30 -6.17
C MET A 82 -29.47 -2.43 -7.38
N ARG A 83 -29.82 -1.80 -8.51
CA ARG A 83 -28.98 -1.77 -9.72
C ARG A 83 -27.65 -1.07 -9.45
N ASP A 84 -27.69 0.07 -8.78
CA ASP A 84 -26.50 0.85 -8.41
C ASP A 84 -25.59 0.10 -7.44
N LEU A 85 -26.17 -0.58 -6.44
CA LEU A 85 -25.46 -1.46 -5.52
C LEU A 85 -24.84 -2.66 -6.25
N THR A 86 -25.57 -3.33 -7.12
CA THR A 86 -25.06 -4.46 -7.91
C THR A 86 -23.93 -4.03 -8.84
N THR A 87 -24.07 -2.84 -9.44
CA THR A 87 -23.03 -2.27 -10.32
C THR A 87 -21.75 -1.95 -9.54
N LYS A 88 -21.88 -1.32 -8.37
CA LYS A 88 -20.75 -1.03 -7.48
C LYS A 88 -20.08 -2.33 -7.01
N LEU A 89 -20.85 -3.29 -6.55
CA LEU A 89 -20.34 -4.57 -6.05
C LEU A 89 -19.60 -5.34 -7.16
N ASN A 90 -20.16 -5.40 -8.36
CA ASN A 90 -19.50 -6.03 -9.52
C ASN A 90 -18.22 -5.28 -9.94
N ALA A 91 -18.19 -3.96 -9.80
CA ALA A 91 -16.98 -3.18 -10.06
C ALA A 91 -15.89 -3.49 -9.03
N THR A 92 -16.23 -3.57 -7.73
CA THR A 92 -15.32 -3.95 -6.66
C THR A 92 -14.76 -5.37 -6.86
N TYR A 93 -15.61 -6.36 -7.10
CA TYR A 93 -15.15 -7.74 -7.37
C TYR A 93 -14.25 -7.85 -8.61
N ARG A 94 -14.54 -7.08 -9.67
CA ARG A 94 -13.67 -7.06 -10.86
C ARG A 94 -12.33 -6.41 -10.58
N SER A 95 -12.29 -5.36 -9.79
CA SER A 95 -11.07 -4.69 -9.35
C SER A 95 -10.22 -5.63 -8.50
N GLU A 96 -10.81 -6.22 -7.47
CA GLU A 96 -10.12 -7.19 -6.59
C GLU A 96 -9.58 -8.39 -7.36
N SER A 97 -10.39 -8.99 -8.26
CA SER A 97 -9.96 -10.15 -9.06
C SER A 97 -8.82 -9.79 -10.03
N ARG A 98 -8.83 -8.59 -10.60
CA ARG A 98 -7.74 -8.14 -11.49
C ARG A 98 -6.46 -7.89 -10.71
N SER A 99 -6.55 -7.24 -9.56
CA SER A 99 -5.40 -6.98 -8.69
C SER A 99 -4.79 -8.30 -8.20
N GLN A 100 -5.62 -9.26 -7.80
CA GLN A 100 -5.16 -10.56 -7.38
C GLN A 100 -4.48 -11.34 -8.54
N LEU A 101 -5.09 -11.36 -9.73
CA LEU A 101 -4.52 -12.01 -10.90
C LEU A 101 -3.19 -11.39 -11.32
N LEU A 102 -3.10 -10.05 -11.30
CA LEU A 102 -1.85 -9.35 -11.57
C LEU A 102 -0.78 -9.72 -10.55
N ARG A 103 -1.12 -9.72 -9.26
CA ARG A 103 -0.23 -10.14 -8.19
C ARG A 103 0.28 -11.57 -8.41
N GLU A 104 -0.60 -12.53 -8.67
CA GLU A 104 -0.24 -13.92 -8.92
C GLU A 104 0.70 -14.05 -10.12
N THR A 105 0.41 -13.34 -11.22
CA THR A 105 1.25 -13.33 -12.43
C THR A 105 2.65 -12.74 -12.15
N VAL A 106 2.71 -11.64 -11.41
CA VAL A 106 3.98 -11.02 -11.01
C VAL A 106 4.77 -11.97 -10.11
N MET A 107 4.12 -12.58 -9.11
CA MET A 107 4.77 -13.54 -8.19
C MET A 107 5.31 -14.78 -8.92
N GLU A 108 4.55 -15.34 -9.87
CA GLU A 108 5.03 -16.46 -10.69
C GLU A 108 6.25 -16.08 -11.57
N ALA A 109 6.24 -14.87 -12.12
CA ALA A 109 7.37 -14.38 -12.91
C ALA A 109 8.62 -14.20 -12.05
N ILE A 110 8.47 -13.66 -10.84
CA ILE A 110 9.56 -13.43 -9.87
C ILE A 110 10.17 -14.76 -9.40
N GLN A 111 9.33 -15.77 -9.13
CA GLN A 111 9.80 -17.09 -8.69
C GLN A 111 10.67 -17.81 -9.75
N LYS A 112 10.54 -17.43 -11.02
CA LYS A 112 11.37 -17.97 -12.12
C LYS A 112 12.72 -17.26 -12.24
N LEU A 113 12.94 -16.15 -11.54
CA LEU A 113 14.23 -15.47 -11.53
C LEU A 113 15.29 -16.29 -10.78
N PRO A 114 16.56 -16.25 -11.22
CA PRO A 114 17.64 -16.91 -10.50
C PRO A 114 17.69 -16.43 -9.04
N ALA A 115 17.86 -17.35 -8.10
CA ALA A 115 18.09 -16.97 -6.72
C ALA A 115 19.34 -16.08 -6.60
N PHE A 116 19.35 -15.18 -5.62
CA PHE A 116 20.57 -14.46 -5.30
C PHE A 116 21.67 -15.45 -4.91
N PRO A 117 22.93 -15.23 -5.35
CA PRO A 117 24.03 -16.06 -4.94
C PRO A 117 24.10 -16.06 -3.41
N ARG A 118 24.22 -17.24 -2.81
CA ARG A 118 24.48 -17.32 -1.37
C ARG A 118 25.81 -16.61 -1.11
N VAL A 119 25.75 -15.56 -0.36
CA VAL A 119 26.96 -14.97 0.19
C VAL A 119 27.30 -15.85 1.39
N ASP A 120 28.37 -16.63 1.30
CA ASP A 120 28.96 -17.33 2.42
C ASP A 120 29.58 -16.27 3.35
N LEU A 121 28.73 -15.65 4.12
CA LEU A 121 29.15 -14.73 5.15
C LEU A 121 29.45 -15.55 6.38
N GLU A 122 30.70 -15.59 6.73
CA GLU A 122 31.07 -15.81 8.14
C GLU A 122 30.23 -14.80 8.92
N CYS A 123 29.18 -15.31 9.60
CA CYS A 123 28.24 -14.50 10.36
C CYS A 123 29.02 -13.72 11.40
N HIS A 124 29.47 -12.52 11.06
CA HIS A 124 30.07 -11.64 12.03
C HIS A 124 28.98 -11.29 13.07
N HIS A 125 29.06 -11.93 14.23
CA HIS A 125 28.47 -11.48 15.49
C HIS A 125 26.96 -11.43 15.73
N LEU A 126 26.11 -12.20 15.02
CA LEU A 126 24.68 -12.26 15.37
C LEU A 126 24.40 -13.06 16.68
N SER A 127 25.36 -13.86 17.16
CA SER A 127 25.20 -14.67 18.36
C SER A 127 25.37 -13.92 19.67
N ASP A 128 26.00 -12.74 19.63
CA ASP A 128 26.38 -11.96 20.83
C ASP A 128 25.64 -10.61 20.93
N CYS A 129 24.59 -10.37 20.12
CA CYS A 129 23.73 -9.19 20.28
C CYS A 129 22.96 -9.30 21.61
N ALA A 130 23.61 -8.91 22.68
CA ALA A 130 23.09 -9.02 24.04
C ALA A 130 22.05 -7.94 24.40
N GLN A 131 21.64 -7.12 23.46
CA GLN A 131 20.66 -6.06 23.70
C GLN A 131 19.46 -6.23 22.76
N ASP A 132 18.28 -6.28 23.37
CA ASP A 132 16.99 -6.33 22.65
C ASP A 132 16.65 -5.02 21.89
N ARG A 133 17.69 -4.27 21.46
CA ARG A 133 17.55 -3.01 20.72
C ARG A 133 17.49 -3.27 19.23
N GLU A 134 16.64 -2.52 18.57
CA GLU A 134 16.48 -2.57 17.13
C GLU A 134 16.73 -1.22 16.49
N LEU A 135 17.26 -1.24 15.27
CA LEU A 135 17.42 -0.04 14.44
C LEU A 135 16.20 0.13 13.55
N VAL A 136 15.62 1.31 13.54
CA VAL A 136 14.67 1.74 12.52
C VAL A 136 15.35 2.69 11.56
N VAL A 137 15.22 2.44 10.25
CA VAL A 137 15.69 3.32 9.18
C VAL A 137 14.48 3.72 8.36
N ALA A 138 14.06 4.96 8.52
CA ALA A 138 12.90 5.53 7.83
C ALA A 138 13.35 6.38 6.64
N MET A 139 12.80 6.08 5.47
CA MET A 139 13.15 6.69 4.20
C MET A 139 11.95 6.75 3.26
N GLY A 140 11.91 7.74 2.38
CA GLY A 140 10.86 7.92 1.38
C GLY A 140 11.19 8.99 0.39
N ASP A 141 10.20 9.39 -0.41
CA ASP A 141 10.37 10.44 -1.42
C ASP A 141 11.61 10.18 -2.29
N PHE A 142 11.72 8.93 -2.80
CA PHE A 142 12.84 8.54 -3.67
C PHE A 142 12.70 9.17 -5.03
N HIS A 143 11.45 9.25 -5.53
CA HIS A 143 11.15 9.74 -6.87
C HIS A 143 12.09 9.15 -7.93
N TYR A 144 12.31 7.83 -7.83
CA TYR A 144 13.18 7.12 -8.77
C TYR A 144 12.66 7.27 -10.20
N GLY A 145 13.55 7.55 -11.13
CA GLY A 145 13.23 7.89 -12.52
C GLY A 145 13.10 9.38 -12.79
N ALA A 146 13.06 10.25 -11.76
CA ALA A 146 13.10 11.70 -11.96
C ALA A 146 14.48 12.20 -12.38
N ASP A 147 14.54 13.17 -13.30
CA ASP A 147 15.72 13.97 -13.59
C ASP A 147 15.53 15.40 -13.02
N ILE A 148 16.17 15.68 -11.89
CA ILE A 148 16.01 16.92 -11.14
C ILE A 148 17.29 17.75 -11.24
N ASP A 149 17.15 19.02 -11.65
CA ASP A 149 18.20 20.06 -11.60
C ASP A 149 17.57 21.31 -10.97
N VAL A 150 17.95 21.60 -9.74
CA VAL A 150 17.50 22.77 -8.99
C VAL A 150 18.65 23.75 -8.86
N ARG A 151 18.43 24.97 -9.34
CA ARG A 151 19.38 26.05 -9.29
C ARG A 151 18.95 27.11 -8.29
N GLY A 152 19.93 27.68 -7.59
CA GLY A 152 19.72 28.78 -6.67
C GLY A 152 19.64 30.11 -7.37
N LEU A 153 19.56 31.18 -6.55
CA LEU A 153 19.35 32.53 -7.01
C LEU A 153 20.52 33.06 -7.92
N TYR A 154 21.72 32.55 -7.69
CA TYR A 154 22.93 32.96 -8.42
C TYR A 154 23.38 31.89 -9.44
N GLY A 155 22.48 30.88 -9.73
CA GLY A 155 22.78 29.84 -10.69
C GLY A 155 23.56 28.64 -10.12
N GLU A 156 23.89 28.68 -8.81
CA GLU A 156 24.53 27.57 -8.12
C GLU A 156 23.64 26.31 -8.12
N CYS A 157 24.25 25.14 -8.18
CA CYS A 157 23.52 23.86 -8.09
C CYS A 157 23.10 23.63 -6.64
N LEU A 158 21.81 23.66 -6.38
CA LEU A 158 21.25 23.33 -5.06
C LEU A 158 20.95 21.83 -4.90
N ASN A 159 20.51 21.19 -5.98
CA ASN A 159 20.32 19.75 -6.01
C ASN A 159 20.37 19.23 -7.45
N ARG A 160 21.10 18.15 -7.64
CA ARG A 160 21.09 17.35 -8.87
C ARG A 160 20.71 15.93 -8.50
N TYR A 161 19.73 15.35 -9.21
CA TYR A 161 19.26 14.02 -8.92
C TYR A 161 18.85 13.29 -10.19
N ASN A 162 19.25 12.04 -10.27
CA ASN A 162 18.92 11.05 -11.30
C ASN A 162 19.21 9.66 -10.74
N SER A 163 19.05 8.59 -11.53
CA SER A 163 19.31 7.21 -11.12
C SER A 163 20.72 6.99 -10.57
N SER A 164 21.74 7.54 -11.21
CA SER A 164 23.13 7.41 -10.74
C SER A 164 23.38 8.10 -9.39
N VAL A 165 22.73 9.23 -9.14
CA VAL A 165 22.79 9.92 -7.84
C VAL A 165 22.02 9.14 -6.79
N PHE A 166 20.86 8.57 -7.16
CA PHE A 166 20.10 7.67 -6.29
C PHE A 166 20.97 6.52 -5.80
N GLU A 167 21.63 5.80 -6.70
CA GLU A 167 22.49 4.66 -6.36
C GLU A 167 23.62 5.07 -5.40
N LYS A 168 24.26 6.21 -5.63
CA LYS A 168 25.30 6.75 -4.73
C LYS A 168 24.75 7.06 -3.35
N ARG A 169 23.56 7.68 -3.27
CA ARG A 169 22.90 7.97 -2.00
C ARG A 169 22.53 6.69 -1.25
N MET A 170 22.03 5.69 -1.96
CA MET A 170 21.70 4.39 -1.37
C MET A 170 22.96 3.65 -0.89
N GLN A 171 24.09 3.77 -1.59
CA GLN A 171 25.35 3.23 -1.12
C GLN A 171 25.83 3.97 0.15
N THR A 172 25.75 5.29 0.16
CA THR A 172 26.09 6.08 1.37
C THR A 172 25.19 5.68 2.56
N LEU A 173 23.89 5.48 2.29
CA LEU A 173 22.95 5.03 3.32
C LEU A 173 23.31 3.64 3.83
N PHE A 174 23.68 2.71 2.95
CA PHE A 174 24.14 1.38 3.30
C PHE A 174 25.35 1.43 4.25
N ASP A 175 26.37 2.20 3.89
CA ASP A 175 27.58 2.33 4.69
C ASP A 175 27.28 2.94 6.07
N LYS A 176 26.36 3.91 6.14
CA LYS A 176 25.91 4.50 7.41
C LYS A 176 25.14 3.50 8.27
N ILE A 177 24.26 2.69 7.66
CA ILE A 177 23.54 1.64 8.38
C ILE A 177 24.53 0.62 8.95
N LEU A 178 25.51 0.16 8.19
CA LEU A 178 26.55 -0.76 8.68
C LEU A 178 27.31 -0.16 9.86
N TRP A 179 27.72 1.11 9.74
CA TRP A 179 28.41 1.79 10.83
C TRP A 179 27.54 1.86 12.13
N ILE A 180 26.21 2.08 11.98
CA ILE A 180 25.29 2.10 13.14
C ILE A 180 25.14 0.69 13.72
N ILE A 181 24.97 -0.33 12.87
CA ILE A 181 24.87 -1.73 13.28
C ILE A 181 26.07 -2.11 14.16
N GLU A 182 27.27 -1.82 13.68
CA GLU A 182 28.51 -2.12 14.40
C GLU A 182 28.61 -1.31 15.70
N ARG A 183 28.39 -0.01 15.63
CA ARG A 183 28.52 0.90 16.78
C ARG A 183 27.56 0.59 17.91
N GLU A 184 26.30 0.29 17.57
CA GLU A 184 25.22 0.08 18.54
C GLU A 184 24.97 -1.42 18.83
N ASN A 185 25.73 -2.30 18.20
CA ASN A 185 25.59 -3.76 18.30
C ASN A 185 24.14 -4.22 17.98
N ILE A 186 23.64 -3.85 16.81
CA ILE A 186 22.26 -4.09 16.37
C ILE A 186 22.16 -5.43 15.64
N GLY A 187 21.23 -6.29 16.08
CA GLY A 187 20.90 -7.56 15.42
C GLY A 187 19.72 -7.49 14.45
N THR A 188 18.86 -6.46 14.56
CA THR A 188 17.64 -6.31 13.75
C THR A 188 17.49 -4.89 13.22
N VAL A 189 17.25 -4.76 11.93
CA VAL A 189 16.99 -3.48 11.24
C VAL A 189 15.59 -3.48 10.64
N ASN A 190 14.80 -2.47 10.97
CA ASN A 190 13.47 -2.23 10.44
C ASN A 190 13.57 -1.12 9.39
N LEU A 191 13.35 -1.47 8.13
CA LEU A 191 13.34 -0.53 7.01
C LEU A 191 11.91 -0.04 6.79
N PHE A 192 11.68 1.24 7.01
CA PHE A 192 10.38 1.90 6.83
C PHE A 192 10.39 2.76 5.57
N PHE A 193 9.57 2.34 4.58
CA PHE A 193 9.38 3.07 3.34
C PHE A 193 8.09 3.89 3.41
N VAL A 194 8.20 5.21 3.42
CA VAL A 194 7.05 6.11 3.61
C VAL A 194 6.47 6.67 2.31
N GLY A 195 6.59 5.91 1.22
CA GLY A 195 5.96 6.23 -0.08
C GLY A 195 6.79 7.13 -0.99
N ASP A 196 6.24 7.42 -2.16
CA ASP A 196 6.86 8.15 -3.28
C ASP A 196 8.22 7.56 -3.70
N LEU A 197 8.25 6.21 -3.84
CA LEU A 197 9.44 5.49 -4.26
C LEU A 197 9.79 5.73 -5.73
N ILE A 198 8.78 5.97 -6.60
CA ILE A 198 9.00 6.34 -8.00
C ILE A 198 8.41 7.72 -8.28
N ASP A 199 8.98 8.44 -9.24
CA ASP A 199 8.31 9.62 -9.79
C ASP A 199 7.30 9.17 -10.86
N GLY A 200 6.09 9.68 -10.77
CA GLY A 200 4.97 9.05 -11.47
C GLY A 200 4.07 10.00 -12.24
N MET A 201 2.77 9.69 -12.24
CA MET A 201 1.75 10.26 -13.11
C MET A 201 1.01 11.47 -12.51
N LEU A 202 1.57 12.14 -11.52
CA LEU A 202 0.87 13.25 -10.86
C LEU A 202 0.45 14.35 -11.84
N ARG A 203 1.30 14.65 -12.83
CA ARG A 203 1.04 15.64 -13.89
C ARG A 203 1.67 15.18 -15.21
N GLN A 204 1.00 15.45 -16.30
CA GLN A 204 1.49 15.17 -17.67
C GLN A 204 2.89 15.75 -17.95
N SER A 205 3.20 16.93 -17.39
CA SER A 205 4.51 17.57 -17.54
C SER A 205 5.65 16.84 -16.80
N GLN A 206 5.37 15.94 -15.89
CA GLN A 206 6.39 15.11 -15.21
C GLN A 206 6.84 13.98 -16.11
N LEU A 207 5.92 13.33 -16.81
CA LEU A 207 6.23 12.23 -17.73
C LEU A 207 7.27 12.59 -18.80
N THR A 208 7.33 13.86 -19.22
CA THR A 208 8.32 14.34 -20.21
C THR A 208 9.70 14.62 -19.62
N LYS A 209 9.88 14.52 -18.30
CA LYS A 209 11.11 14.81 -17.56
C LYS A 209 11.65 13.59 -16.83
N LEU A 210 11.05 12.43 -17.04
CA LEU A 210 11.54 11.20 -16.46
C LEU A 210 12.78 10.72 -17.24
N GLU A 211 13.76 10.22 -16.51
CA GLU A 211 14.91 9.49 -17.06
C GLU A 211 14.48 8.14 -17.61
N TYR A 212 13.56 7.47 -16.90
CA TYR A 212 12.97 6.19 -17.26
C TYR A 212 11.46 6.29 -17.34
N GLY A 213 10.83 5.45 -18.19
CA GLY A 213 9.38 5.25 -18.16
C GLY A 213 8.92 4.65 -16.83
N LEU A 214 7.62 4.82 -16.52
CA LEU A 214 7.06 4.35 -15.24
C LEU A 214 7.28 2.86 -14.98
N ILE A 215 7.06 2.03 -16.01
CA ILE A 215 7.23 0.57 -15.91
C ILE A 215 8.70 0.23 -15.67
N GLU A 216 9.61 0.87 -16.39
CA GLU A 216 11.04 0.69 -16.22
C GLU A 216 11.50 1.11 -14.84
N SER A 217 11.00 2.24 -14.33
CA SER A 217 11.27 2.71 -12.96
C SER A 217 10.86 1.69 -11.92
N VAL A 218 9.67 1.10 -12.05
CA VAL A 218 9.19 0.06 -11.13
C VAL A 218 10.11 -1.16 -11.17
N VAL A 219 10.46 -1.65 -12.37
CA VAL A 219 11.28 -2.86 -12.53
C VAL A 219 12.70 -2.66 -12.00
N TYR A 220 13.34 -1.56 -12.40
CA TYR A 220 14.72 -1.28 -11.99
C TYR A 220 14.84 -1.03 -10.49
N LEU A 221 13.94 -0.22 -9.94
CA LEU A 221 13.94 0.05 -8.50
C LEU A 221 13.65 -1.22 -7.68
N SER A 222 12.71 -2.05 -8.13
CA SER A 222 12.38 -3.30 -7.43
C SER A 222 13.58 -4.23 -7.32
N GLU A 223 14.31 -4.46 -8.43
CA GLU A 223 15.48 -5.33 -8.42
C GLU A 223 16.65 -4.69 -7.66
N PHE A 224 16.83 -3.35 -7.78
CA PHE A 224 17.83 -2.63 -7.00
C PHE A 224 17.60 -2.80 -5.50
N LEU A 225 16.37 -2.52 -5.03
CA LEU A 225 16.01 -2.64 -3.61
C LEU A 225 16.12 -4.09 -3.12
N ALA A 226 15.71 -5.07 -3.94
CA ALA A 226 15.83 -6.46 -3.57
C ALA A 226 17.28 -6.87 -3.32
N ARG A 227 18.21 -6.46 -4.19
CA ARG A 227 19.66 -6.71 -4.00
C ARG A 227 20.21 -5.99 -2.79
N TRP A 228 19.88 -4.71 -2.66
CA TRP A 228 20.32 -3.87 -1.54
C TRP A 228 19.88 -4.43 -0.18
N ILE A 229 18.62 -4.86 -0.06
CA ILE A 229 18.08 -5.49 1.15
C ILE A 229 18.72 -6.86 1.39
N TYR A 230 18.92 -7.64 0.32
CA TYR A 230 19.58 -8.94 0.41
C TYR A 230 21.01 -8.80 0.94
N GLU A 231 21.80 -7.87 0.43
CA GLU A 231 23.15 -7.58 0.91
C GLU A 231 23.15 -7.13 2.36
N LEU A 232 22.22 -6.24 2.75
CA LEU A 232 22.09 -5.77 4.12
C LEU A 232 21.74 -6.92 5.10
N SER A 233 20.98 -7.92 4.65
CA SER A 233 20.62 -9.09 5.46
C SER A 233 21.81 -9.93 5.89
N SER A 234 22.96 -9.69 5.29
CA SER A 234 24.23 -10.32 5.68
C SER A 234 24.72 -9.84 7.06
N TYR A 235 24.31 -8.65 7.46
CA TYR A 235 24.78 -7.99 8.66
C TYR A 235 23.75 -7.95 9.81
N ALA A 236 22.45 -8.02 9.48
CA ALA A 236 21.38 -7.99 10.46
C ALA A 236 20.15 -8.75 9.94
N ARG A 237 19.17 -9.02 10.81
CA ARG A 237 17.82 -9.40 10.38
C ARG A 237 17.11 -8.17 9.86
N ILE A 238 16.39 -8.31 8.76
CA ILE A 238 15.74 -7.19 8.10
C ILE A 238 14.23 -7.36 8.13
N THR A 239 13.52 -6.37 8.64
CA THR A 239 12.07 -6.23 8.50
C THR A 239 11.77 -5.06 7.58
N VAL A 240 10.98 -5.28 6.54
CA VAL A 240 10.59 -4.25 5.58
C VAL A 240 9.11 -3.96 5.73
N VAL A 241 8.78 -2.70 6.01
CA VAL A 241 7.40 -2.21 6.08
C VAL A 241 7.30 -0.97 5.20
N GLY A 242 6.24 -0.87 4.41
CA GLY A 242 6.06 0.28 3.54
C GLY A 242 4.63 0.69 3.33
N VAL A 243 4.47 1.91 2.88
CA VAL A 243 3.19 2.51 2.48
C VAL A 243 3.31 3.12 1.11
N THR A 244 2.18 3.30 0.44
CA THR A 244 2.12 3.91 -0.88
C THR A 244 2.16 5.44 -0.79
N GLY A 245 2.85 6.06 -1.76
CA GLY A 245 2.84 7.51 -1.95
C GLY A 245 1.85 7.97 -3.02
N ASN A 246 1.74 9.27 -3.19
CA ASN A 246 0.78 9.87 -4.13
C ASN A 246 1.34 10.00 -5.56
N HIS A 247 2.66 9.95 -5.76
CA HIS A 247 3.27 10.00 -7.10
C HIS A 247 3.08 8.70 -7.88
N SER A 248 2.95 7.59 -7.20
CA SER A 248 2.81 6.26 -7.78
C SER A 248 1.36 5.84 -8.05
N GLU A 249 0.37 6.67 -7.66
CA GLU A 249 -1.05 6.44 -7.93
C GLU A 249 -1.32 6.48 -9.42
N VAL A 250 -1.97 5.44 -9.94
CA VAL A 250 -2.42 5.40 -11.34
C VAL A 250 -3.64 6.30 -11.51
N ARG A 251 -3.45 7.44 -12.17
CA ARG A 251 -4.51 8.43 -12.40
C ARG A 251 -4.99 8.40 -13.83
N PRO A 252 -6.16 7.79 -14.13
CA PRO A 252 -6.80 7.93 -15.42
C PRO A 252 -7.12 9.40 -15.74
N PHE A 253 -7.25 9.70 -17.03
CA PHE A 253 -7.49 11.06 -17.51
C PHE A 253 -8.68 11.72 -16.80
N LYS A 254 -8.45 12.89 -16.17
CA LYS A 254 -9.43 13.69 -15.40
C LYS A 254 -9.81 13.12 -14.02
N SER A 255 -9.14 12.10 -13.51
CA SER A 255 -9.37 11.64 -12.14
C SER A 255 -8.83 12.65 -11.11
N LYS A 256 -9.47 12.68 -9.95
CA LYS A 256 -8.99 13.45 -8.79
C LYS A 256 -7.93 12.67 -8.05
N ALA A 257 -7.14 13.38 -7.24
CA ALA A 257 -6.23 12.74 -6.30
C ALA A 257 -7.00 11.78 -5.37
N ARG A 258 -6.45 10.60 -5.12
CA ARG A 258 -7.01 9.55 -4.28
C ARG A 258 -8.34 8.94 -4.77
N GLU A 259 -8.71 9.18 -6.02
CA GLU A 259 -9.90 8.55 -6.61
C GLU A 259 -9.68 7.06 -6.89
N PHE A 260 -8.42 6.67 -7.15
CA PHE A 260 -7.95 5.31 -7.41
C PHE A 260 -6.79 4.93 -6.47
N GLU A 261 -6.92 5.23 -5.20
CA GLU A 261 -5.88 5.04 -4.16
C GLU A 261 -5.37 3.59 -4.10
N ASP A 262 -6.23 2.62 -4.42
CA ASP A 262 -5.87 1.21 -4.48
C ASP A 262 -5.06 0.83 -5.73
N GLU A 263 -5.12 1.63 -6.80
CA GLU A 263 -4.35 1.44 -8.02
C GLU A 263 -3.02 2.20 -7.93
N ASN A 264 -2.05 1.60 -7.25
CA ASN A 264 -0.77 2.23 -6.97
C ASN A 264 0.40 1.31 -7.37
N LEU A 265 1.33 1.85 -8.16
CA LEU A 265 2.46 1.10 -8.72
C LEU A 265 3.45 0.62 -7.64
N GLU A 266 3.52 1.25 -6.49
CA GLU A 266 4.37 0.82 -5.39
C GLU A 266 3.95 -0.54 -4.83
N LYS A 267 2.68 -0.92 -4.94
CA LYS A 267 2.23 -2.26 -4.57
C LYS A 267 3.00 -3.34 -5.36
N ILE A 268 3.32 -3.07 -6.63
CA ILE A 268 4.11 -4.00 -7.47
C ILE A 268 5.54 -4.11 -6.92
N ILE A 269 6.14 -3.02 -6.46
CA ILE A 269 7.49 -3.03 -5.85
C ILE A 269 7.48 -3.91 -4.61
N PHE A 270 6.51 -3.76 -3.70
CA PHE A 270 6.43 -4.58 -2.49
C PHE A 270 6.11 -6.04 -2.78
N TRP A 271 5.26 -6.35 -3.75
CA TRP A 271 5.05 -7.73 -4.21
C TRP A 271 6.33 -8.33 -4.77
N TYR A 272 7.09 -7.56 -5.55
CA TYR A 272 8.39 -7.97 -6.06
C TYR A 272 9.36 -8.29 -4.92
N LEU A 273 9.53 -7.36 -3.98
CA LEU A 273 10.42 -7.55 -2.82
C LEU A 273 10.03 -8.79 -2.02
N HIS A 274 8.74 -8.96 -1.71
CA HIS A 274 8.25 -10.12 -0.99
C HIS A 274 8.57 -11.42 -1.75
N GLY A 275 8.21 -11.51 -3.03
CA GLY A 275 8.46 -12.70 -3.85
C GLY A 275 9.93 -13.00 -4.07
N ARG A 276 10.76 -11.96 -4.21
CA ARG A 276 12.19 -12.07 -4.51
C ARG A 276 13.03 -12.47 -3.29
N LEU A 277 12.57 -12.09 -2.09
CA LEU A 277 13.31 -12.21 -0.83
C LEU A 277 12.75 -13.28 0.10
N CYS A 278 11.58 -13.86 -0.17
CA CYS A 278 10.90 -14.84 0.69
C CYS A 278 11.72 -16.12 0.96
N GLY A 279 12.74 -16.41 0.16
CA GLY A 279 13.65 -17.54 0.36
C GLY A 279 14.77 -17.31 1.39
N ASN A 280 14.87 -16.10 1.96
CA ASN A 280 15.86 -15.75 2.97
C ASN A 280 15.17 -15.60 4.32
N ASP A 281 15.45 -16.50 5.26
CA ASP A 281 14.86 -16.55 6.61
C ASP A 281 15.25 -15.36 7.52
N ARG A 282 16.22 -14.56 7.09
CA ARG A 282 16.63 -13.32 7.78
C ARG A 282 15.90 -12.08 7.30
N ILE A 283 15.04 -12.20 6.27
CA ILE A 283 14.31 -11.07 5.69
C ILE A 283 12.81 -11.31 5.82
N PHE A 284 12.12 -10.36 6.42
CA PHE A 284 10.68 -10.30 6.44
C PHE A 284 10.21 -9.06 5.67
N VAL A 285 9.40 -9.26 4.64
CA VAL A 285 8.77 -8.17 3.87
C VAL A 285 7.27 -8.25 4.07
N THR A 286 6.65 -7.15 4.53
CA THR A 286 5.19 -7.06 4.66
C THR A 286 4.54 -7.24 3.28
N GLN A 287 3.58 -8.17 3.18
CA GLN A 287 2.94 -8.50 1.89
C GLN A 287 2.04 -7.39 1.37
N GLU A 288 1.38 -6.68 2.27
CA GLU A 288 0.43 -5.64 1.93
C GLU A 288 1.10 -4.27 2.08
N CYS A 289 1.03 -3.47 1.02
CA CYS A 289 1.40 -2.09 0.99
C CYS A 289 0.15 -1.27 0.69
N GLY A 290 -0.31 -0.51 1.66
CA GLY A 290 -1.48 0.38 1.56
C GLY A 290 -1.07 1.81 1.87
N VAL A 291 -2.05 2.69 2.00
CA VAL A 291 -1.84 4.10 2.35
C VAL A 291 -1.34 4.29 3.78
N MET A 292 -1.54 3.27 4.62
CA MET A 292 -1.11 3.26 6.02
C MET A 292 -0.70 1.84 6.41
N ALA A 293 0.34 1.72 7.21
CA ALA A 293 0.78 0.46 7.79
C ALA A 293 1.05 0.63 9.29
N LYS A 294 0.69 -0.39 10.08
CA LYS A 294 1.00 -0.45 11.51
C LYS A 294 1.99 -1.59 11.76
N THR A 295 2.99 -1.33 12.57
CA THR A 295 3.97 -2.32 13.02
C THR A 295 4.38 -2.06 14.46
N THR A 296 5.12 -2.99 15.03
CA THR A 296 5.64 -2.89 16.40
C THR A 296 7.14 -3.12 16.39
N VAL A 297 7.90 -2.27 17.06
CA VAL A 297 9.36 -2.38 17.23
C VAL A 297 9.65 -2.26 18.72
N CYS A 298 10.32 -3.25 19.29
CA CYS A 298 10.64 -3.31 20.74
C CYS A 298 9.43 -3.02 21.65
N GLY A 299 8.21 -3.46 21.26
CA GLY A 299 6.98 -3.24 22.03
C GLY A 299 6.30 -1.90 21.81
N TYR A 300 6.90 -0.96 21.06
CA TYR A 300 6.31 0.32 20.70
C TYR A 300 5.58 0.25 19.37
N SER A 301 4.42 0.90 19.31
CA SER A 301 3.58 0.96 18.13
C SER A 301 4.03 2.05 17.16
N PHE A 302 4.19 1.67 15.89
CA PHE A 302 4.52 2.57 14.78
C PHE A 302 3.41 2.55 13.75
N VAL A 303 3.02 3.72 13.28
CA VAL A 303 2.16 3.90 12.10
C VAL A 303 2.94 4.66 11.04
N LEU A 304 3.01 4.05 9.86
CA LEU A 304 3.60 4.63 8.67
C LEU A 304 2.47 5.17 7.78
N LEU A 305 2.69 6.31 7.18
CA LEU A 305 1.82 6.92 6.17
C LEU A 305 2.66 7.86 5.30
N HIS A 306 2.22 8.14 4.06
CA HIS A 306 2.97 9.08 3.22
C HIS A 306 2.83 10.52 3.71
N GLY A 307 1.64 10.96 4.10
CA GLY A 307 1.40 12.29 4.67
C GLY A 307 0.87 13.34 3.69
N ASP A 308 0.51 12.96 2.47
CA ASP A 308 -0.05 13.84 1.43
C ASP A 308 -1.50 14.27 1.71
N GLY A 309 -2.21 13.55 2.60
CA GLY A 309 -3.56 13.89 3.05
C GLY A 309 -3.62 15.01 4.08
N GLU A 310 -2.52 15.30 4.74
CA GLU A 310 -2.48 16.19 5.89
C GLU A 310 -1.53 17.36 5.68
N LYS A 311 -2.09 18.57 5.61
CA LYS A 311 -1.28 19.79 5.49
C LYS A 311 -0.46 20.08 6.73
N ASN A 312 -0.93 19.63 7.88
CA ASN A 312 -0.35 19.93 9.19
C ASN A 312 0.10 18.63 9.87
N ILE A 313 1.38 18.55 10.18
CA ILE A 313 1.97 17.38 10.85
C ILE A 313 1.24 17.05 12.17
N GLU A 314 0.76 18.06 12.89
CA GLU A 314 0.02 17.91 14.15
C GLU A 314 -1.32 17.16 14.00
N GLN A 315 -1.92 17.23 12.80
CA GLN A 315 -3.22 16.60 12.53
C GLN A 315 -3.10 15.11 12.29
N ILE A 316 -1.94 14.64 11.84
CA ILE A 316 -1.70 13.22 11.51
C ILE A 316 -2.06 12.33 12.71
N ALA A 317 -1.43 12.57 13.85
CA ALA A 317 -1.67 11.76 15.04
C ALA A 317 -3.11 11.86 15.53
N ARG A 318 -3.67 13.08 15.56
CA ARG A 318 -5.05 13.32 16.03
C ARG A 318 -6.06 12.61 15.15
N ASN A 319 -5.93 12.69 13.83
CA ASN A 319 -6.87 12.08 12.91
C ASN A 319 -6.77 10.55 12.98
N THR A 320 -5.59 10.00 13.06
CA THR A 320 -5.39 8.56 13.18
C THR A 320 -5.97 8.01 14.48
N VAL A 321 -5.73 8.66 15.63
CA VAL A 321 -6.30 8.26 16.91
C VAL A 321 -7.83 8.36 16.90
N ASN A 322 -8.39 9.43 16.31
CA ASN A 322 -9.84 9.58 16.19
C ASN A 322 -10.50 8.52 15.31
N LEU A 323 -9.80 8.06 14.25
CA LEU A 323 -10.32 7.05 13.34
C LEU A 323 -10.27 5.64 13.93
N TYR A 324 -9.18 5.31 14.63
CA TYR A 324 -8.91 3.93 15.07
C TYR A 324 -9.10 3.72 16.57
N GLY A 325 -9.29 4.80 17.35
CA GLY A 325 -9.52 4.72 18.80
C GLY A 325 -8.34 4.15 19.60
N GLU A 326 -7.15 4.14 19.01
CA GLU A 326 -5.97 3.48 19.53
C GLU A 326 -4.82 4.46 19.68
N ARG A 327 -4.09 4.37 20.78
CA ARG A 327 -2.86 5.13 20.97
C ARG A 327 -1.74 4.54 20.14
N ILE A 328 -1.02 5.41 19.47
CA ILE A 328 0.19 5.07 18.70
C ILE A 328 1.36 5.88 19.27
N ASP A 329 2.49 5.21 19.48
CA ASP A 329 3.67 5.85 20.06
C ASP A 329 4.41 6.72 19.03
N TYR A 330 4.57 6.21 17.80
CA TYR A 330 5.31 6.88 16.74
C TYR A 330 4.54 6.87 15.42
N PHE A 331 4.43 8.04 14.79
CA PHE A 331 3.96 8.20 13.42
C PHE A 331 5.15 8.58 12.54
N VAL A 332 5.34 7.87 11.43
CA VAL A 332 6.44 8.14 10.51
C VAL A 332 5.87 8.49 9.14
N CYS A 333 6.25 9.65 8.59
CA CYS A 333 5.74 10.13 7.30
C CYS A 333 6.81 10.85 6.46
N GLY A 334 6.53 11.06 5.17
CA GLY A 334 7.35 11.79 4.20
C GLY A 334 6.64 13.02 3.59
N HIS A 335 6.58 13.08 2.26
CA HIS A 335 5.82 13.97 1.38
C HIS A 335 6.32 15.42 1.26
N LEU A 336 6.63 16.12 2.33
CA LEU A 336 7.00 17.54 2.26
C LEU A 336 8.52 17.79 2.07
N HIS A 337 9.30 16.74 1.83
CA HIS A 337 10.74 16.79 1.59
C HIS A 337 11.53 17.57 2.65
N LYS A 338 11.05 17.60 3.89
CA LYS A 338 11.72 18.25 5.01
C LYS A 338 11.63 17.44 6.28
N GLU A 339 12.71 17.38 7.01
CA GLU A 339 12.74 16.77 8.32
C GLU A 339 11.96 17.60 9.34
N GLN A 340 11.07 16.98 10.08
CA GLN A 340 10.32 17.58 11.17
C GLN A 340 9.97 16.54 12.22
N GLU A 341 9.99 16.96 13.47
CA GLU A 341 9.47 16.18 14.58
C GLU A 341 8.44 16.99 15.34
N PHE A 342 7.33 16.37 15.70
CA PHE A 342 6.27 17.00 16.45
C PHE A 342 5.75 16.06 17.53
N PRO A 343 5.90 16.41 18.83
CA PRO A 343 5.27 15.69 19.92
C PRO A 343 3.75 15.91 19.87
N SER A 344 2.99 14.83 19.79
CA SER A 344 1.53 14.86 19.67
C SER A 344 0.89 14.10 20.82
N GLY A 345 0.32 14.83 21.74
CA GLY A 345 -0.35 14.26 22.91
C GLY A 345 0.63 13.84 24.03
N TYR A 346 0.22 14.11 25.24
CA TYR A 346 0.89 13.73 26.46
C TYR A 346 -0.06 12.92 27.32
N THR A 347 0.37 11.73 27.71
CA THR A 347 -0.36 10.87 28.65
C THR A 347 0.57 10.42 29.76
N SER A 348 0.03 9.84 30.84
CA SER A 348 0.84 9.23 31.90
C SER A 348 1.83 8.19 31.41
N ASP A 349 1.53 7.58 30.23
CA ASP A 349 2.31 6.48 29.66
C ASP A 349 3.27 6.94 28.55
N GLY A 350 3.44 8.26 28.36
CA GLY A 350 4.37 8.85 27.40
C GLY A 350 3.71 9.70 26.32
N ASN A 351 4.52 10.19 25.38
CA ASN A 351 4.11 11.05 24.27
C ASN A 351 3.97 10.25 22.98
N SER A 352 2.96 10.54 22.18
CA SER A 352 2.97 10.22 20.75
C SER A 352 3.84 11.22 20.00
N VAL A 353 4.67 10.74 19.07
CA VAL A 353 5.57 11.58 18.29
C VAL A 353 5.32 11.37 16.80
N VAL A 354 5.15 12.45 16.06
CA VAL A 354 5.10 12.42 14.59
C VAL A 354 6.48 12.79 14.06
N ILE A 355 7.06 11.91 13.26
CA ILE A 355 8.38 12.03 12.66
C ILE A 355 8.17 12.14 11.15
N ARG A 356 8.53 13.27 10.57
CA ARG A 356 8.61 13.44 9.12
C ARG A 356 10.05 13.30 8.70
N VAL A 357 10.30 12.35 7.80
CA VAL A 357 11.65 12.08 7.31
C VAL A 357 12.02 13.01 6.15
N PRO A 358 13.31 13.32 5.97
CA PRO A 358 13.77 14.04 4.79
C PRO A 358 13.57 13.20 3.52
N SER A 359 13.50 13.86 2.37
CA SER A 359 13.41 13.20 1.07
C SER A 359 14.75 12.62 0.65
N LEU A 360 14.77 11.41 0.10
CA LEU A 360 15.99 10.82 -0.45
C LEU A 360 16.39 11.49 -1.78
N CYS A 361 15.44 11.95 -2.59
CA CYS A 361 15.76 12.70 -3.80
C CYS A 361 16.26 14.14 -3.52
N GLY A 362 16.08 14.63 -2.27
CA GLY A 362 16.42 16.00 -1.88
C GLY A 362 15.40 17.03 -2.37
N MET A 363 15.84 18.28 -2.51
CA MET A 363 14.98 19.38 -2.92
C MET A 363 14.63 19.27 -4.41
N ASP A 364 13.35 19.30 -4.74
CA ASP A 364 12.84 19.46 -6.10
C ASP A 364 12.37 20.89 -6.36
N LYS A 365 11.92 21.18 -7.58
CA LYS A 365 11.42 22.52 -7.96
C LYS A 365 10.14 22.91 -7.21
N TYR A 366 9.32 21.93 -6.84
CA TYR A 366 8.11 22.20 -6.08
C TYR A 366 8.46 22.59 -4.64
N ALA A 367 9.32 21.82 -3.99
CA ALA A 367 9.81 22.12 -2.65
C ALA A 367 10.49 23.50 -2.61
N GLN A 368 11.33 23.82 -3.61
CA GLN A 368 11.94 25.14 -3.77
C GLN A 368 10.88 26.26 -3.84
N SER A 369 9.83 26.07 -4.66
CA SER A 369 8.77 27.08 -4.84
C SER A 369 7.94 27.32 -3.58
N LYS A 370 7.93 26.38 -2.65
CA LYS A 370 7.22 26.45 -1.36
C LYS A 370 8.12 26.85 -0.20
N GLY A 371 9.42 27.03 -0.46
CA GLY A 371 10.39 27.26 0.60
C GLY A 371 10.61 26.04 1.49
N TYR A 372 10.27 24.84 1.01
CA TYR A 372 10.56 23.57 1.66
C TYR A 372 11.96 23.16 1.20
N GLY A 373 12.98 23.55 1.91
CA GLY A 373 14.36 23.20 1.59
C GLY A 373 14.87 22.18 2.59
N GLY A 374 15.09 20.94 2.16
CA GLY A 374 15.78 19.91 2.91
C GLY A 374 16.95 19.37 2.11
N ARG A 375 18.01 18.96 2.80
CA ARG A 375 19.05 18.13 2.18
C ARG A 375 18.47 16.74 1.92
N ALA A 376 19.04 16.04 0.95
CA ALA A 376 18.73 14.65 0.74
C ALA A 376 19.11 13.84 1.97
N GLY A 377 18.25 12.94 2.42
CA GLY A 377 18.53 12.23 3.66
C GLY A 377 17.60 11.09 3.97
N ALA A 378 17.87 10.45 5.10
CA ALA A 378 17.04 9.48 5.77
C ALA A 378 17.16 9.70 7.28
N THR A 379 16.21 9.16 8.05
CA THR A 379 16.29 9.23 9.51
C THR A 379 16.42 7.82 10.07
N ALA A 380 17.47 7.57 10.84
CA ALA A 380 17.62 6.32 11.56
C ALA A 380 17.55 6.56 13.06
N PHE A 381 17.02 5.60 13.81
CA PHE A 381 16.99 5.69 15.27
C PHE A 381 16.96 4.30 15.93
N VAL A 382 17.62 4.20 17.07
CA VAL A 382 17.64 3.00 17.90
C VAL A 382 16.46 3.01 18.85
N VAL A 383 15.73 1.92 18.88
CA VAL A 383 14.59 1.67 19.78
C VAL A 383 14.97 0.59 20.77
N ALA A 384 14.65 0.81 22.04
CA ALA A 384 14.88 -0.16 23.11
C ALA A 384 13.57 -0.49 23.85
N PRO A 385 13.38 -1.72 24.37
CA PRO A 385 12.11 -2.17 24.96
C PRO A 385 11.59 -1.29 26.10
N GLU A 386 12.48 -0.78 26.97
CA GLU A 386 12.04 -0.03 28.15
C GLU A 386 11.99 1.48 27.94
N CYS A 387 12.65 1.99 26.92
CA CYS A 387 12.91 3.42 26.76
C CYS A 387 12.38 3.99 25.44
N GLY A 388 11.86 3.15 24.53
CA GLY A 388 11.46 3.59 23.20
C GLY A 388 12.64 4.08 22.37
N ARG A 389 12.48 5.15 21.64
CA ARG A 389 13.50 5.76 20.79
C ARG A 389 14.57 6.44 21.65
N GLN A 390 15.79 5.94 21.61
CA GLN A 390 16.91 6.44 22.42
C GLN A 390 17.87 7.34 21.65
N ILE A 391 18.32 6.89 20.46
CA ILE A 391 19.37 7.56 19.70
C ILE A 391 18.82 7.87 18.32
N ILE A 392 19.02 9.08 17.84
CA ILE A 392 18.60 9.53 16.53
C ILE A 392 19.84 9.82 15.70
N TYR A 393 19.89 9.25 14.51
CA TYR A 393 20.90 9.46 13.49
C TYR A 393 20.28 10.16 12.28
N PRO A 394 20.35 11.49 12.19
CA PRO A 394 20.04 12.17 10.93
C PRO A 394 21.11 11.82 9.90
N ILE A 395 20.68 11.17 8.81
CA ILE A 395 21.59 10.71 7.75
C ILE A 395 21.52 11.72 6.60
N ASP A 396 22.58 12.52 6.45
CA ASP A 396 22.75 13.39 5.28
C ASP A 396 23.29 12.57 4.11
N LEU A 397 22.57 12.57 3.00
CA LEU A 397 22.88 11.90 1.74
C LEU A 397 23.23 12.93 0.63
N GLY A 398 23.27 14.19 1.00
CA GLY A 398 23.61 15.28 0.10
C GLY A 398 25.09 15.21 -0.33
N THR A 399 25.35 15.34 -1.52
CA THR A 399 25.61 16.35 -2.52
C THR A 399 25.44 15.79 -3.91
#